data_a47f0d5290e7de36ea13f673691c1ecb
#
_entry.id   a47f0d5290e7de36ea13f673691c1ecb
#
_cell.length_a   1.000
_cell.length_b   1.000
_cell.length_c   1.000
_cell.angle_alpha   90.00
_cell.angle_beta   90.00
_cell.angle_gamma   90.00
#
_symmetry.space_group_name_H-M   'P 1'
#
loop_
_entity.id
_entity.type
_entity.pdbx_description
1 polymer ?
#
loop_
_entity_poly.entity_id
_entity_poly.type
_entity_poly.pdbx_seq_one_letter_code
_entity_poly.pdbx_strand_id
1 'polypeptide(L)'
;AEDKAEALGDGLFRVRRSVKNTGVGARTGKWIVEARDLFATERYLIPCVSFSGNVRSKGKEPHGLCDGESGKTWIFAYDRESIPSCTLTETADAVCALFASDADADSLVSSCALVRGADGCLAHRIYYPVTEAPRSYTDHDVLTARYDTYITLGVDESFTVEFYLFVGTPKWQNYGTATLLDRIEDIFPFTREPVMDTRAAWDNSVKQSNILMTEVGGVKMFRNAMRNDPNSRGICMPYEVYEAGWSGQALKQARMELIESFRTGDTALRDDMIGSLEAWAASQFANGLFPTNYARHLNKKYIACDVCNYGWAVSEMAESYALLSGSTAE
;
A
#
# COMPACT_ATOMS: atom_id res chain seq x y z
N ALA A 1 -29.59 1.29 -19.19
CA ALA A 1 -28.87 0.37 -18.32
C ALA A 1 -29.85 -0.60 -17.67
N GLU A 2 -29.41 -1.80 -17.41
CA GLU A 2 -30.16 -2.85 -16.71
C GLU A 2 -29.29 -3.35 -15.55
N ASP A 3 -29.88 -3.42 -14.35
CA ASP A 3 -29.22 -3.92 -13.16
C ASP A 3 -29.76 -5.29 -12.76
N LYS A 4 -28.83 -6.18 -12.41
CA LYS A 4 -29.12 -7.46 -11.74
C LYS A 4 -28.44 -7.45 -10.39
N ALA A 5 -29.22 -7.33 -9.32
CA ALA A 5 -28.72 -7.37 -7.96
C ALA A 5 -28.92 -8.76 -7.36
N GLU A 6 -27.93 -9.23 -6.65
CA GLU A 6 -27.93 -10.48 -5.90
C GLU A 6 -27.53 -10.19 -4.45
N ALA A 7 -28.35 -10.59 -3.50
CA ALA A 7 -27.99 -10.53 -2.09
C ALA A 7 -27.03 -11.67 -1.73
N LEU A 8 -25.87 -11.33 -1.22
CA LEU A 8 -24.86 -12.28 -0.78
C LEU A 8 -24.94 -12.60 0.74
N GLY A 9 -25.86 -11.97 1.43
CA GLY A 9 -26.07 -12.08 2.87
C GLY A 9 -25.50 -10.90 3.67
N ASP A 10 -25.98 -10.76 4.89
CA ASP A 10 -25.47 -9.78 5.87
C ASP A 10 -25.27 -8.35 5.36
N GLY A 11 -26.20 -7.89 4.51
CA GLY A 11 -26.17 -6.54 3.95
C GLY A 11 -25.24 -6.33 2.76
N LEU A 12 -24.62 -7.39 2.24
CA LEU A 12 -23.79 -7.34 1.06
C LEU A 12 -24.57 -7.71 -0.19
N PHE A 13 -24.44 -6.90 -1.24
CA PHE A 13 -25.08 -7.08 -2.53
C PHE A 13 -24.05 -7.00 -3.64
N ARG A 14 -24.10 -7.97 -4.55
CA ARG A 14 -23.41 -7.91 -5.83
C ARG A 14 -24.35 -7.35 -6.88
N VAL A 15 -23.90 -6.35 -7.63
CA VAL A 15 -24.69 -5.74 -8.70
C VAL A 15 -23.94 -5.84 -10.02
N ARG A 16 -24.58 -6.43 -11.01
CA ARG A 16 -24.13 -6.41 -12.40
C ARG A 16 -24.97 -5.41 -13.16
N ARG A 17 -24.34 -4.39 -13.71
CA ARG A 17 -24.96 -3.36 -14.53
C ARG A 17 -24.53 -3.52 -15.97
N SER A 18 -25.49 -3.80 -16.85
CA SER A 18 -25.28 -3.81 -18.28
C SER A 18 -25.73 -2.50 -18.90
N VAL A 19 -24.86 -1.91 -19.71
CA VAL A 19 -25.12 -0.65 -20.40
C VAL A 19 -25.04 -0.90 -21.89
N LYS A 20 -26.13 -0.56 -22.62
CA LYS A 20 -26.21 -0.70 -24.08
C LYS A 20 -26.42 0.67 -24.71
N ASN A 21 -25.70 0.94 -25.80
CA ASN A 21 -25.98 2.10 -26.63
C ASN A 21 -27.16 1.79 -27.57
N THR A 22 -28.31 2.38 -27.26
CA THR A 22 -29.54 2.27 -28.09
C THR A 22 -29.75 3.47 -29.00
N GLY A 23 -28.74 4.36 -29.12
CA GLY A 23 -28.80 5.54 -29.98
C GLY A 23 -28.46 5.24 -31.44
N VAL A 24 -28.58 6.23 -32.29
CA VAL A 24 -28.33 6.14 -33.73
C VAL A 24 -26.90 6.31 -34.16
N GLY A 25 -25.97 6.51 -33.21
CA GLY A 25 -24.54 6.69 -33.46
C GLY A 25 -23.67 6.28 -32.29
N ALA A 26 -22.38 6.18 -32.50
CA ALA A 26 -21.44 5.86 -31.43
C ALA A 26 -21.46 6.92 -30.31
N ARG A 27 -21.26 6.47 -29.09
CA ARG A 27 -21.21 7.30 -27.89
C ARG A 27 -19.92 7.07 -27.15
N THR A 28 -19.18 8.15 -26.90
CA THR A 28 -17.97 8.13 -26.07
C THR A 28 -18.24 8.84 -24.76
N GLY A 29 -17.85 8.24 -23.65
CA GLY A 29 -18.08 8.82 -22.32
C GLY A 29 -17.49 8.02 -21.18
N LYS A 30 -17.80 8.50 -19.99
CA LYS A 30 -17.55 7.82 -18.73
C LYS A 30 -18.88 7.50 -18.08
N TRP A 31 -18.94 6.36 -17.44
CA TRP A 31 -20.14 5.89 -16.75
C TRP A 31 -19.94 5.99 -15.26
N ILE A 32 -20.99 6.44 -14.57
CA ILE A 32 -20.96 6.64 -13.13
C ILE A 32 -22.01 5.73 -12.51
N VAL A 33 -21.58 4.90 -11.58
CA VAL A 33 -22.46 4.25 -10.61
C VAL A 33 -22.50 5.12 -9.38
N GLU A 34 -23.68 5.41 -8.88
CA GLU A 34 -23.86 6.21 -7.67
C GLU A 34 -24.78 5.47 -6.69
N ALA A 35 -24.32 5.35 -5.45
CA ALA A 35 -25.12 5.01 -4.29
C ALA A 35 -25.10 6.17 -3.31
N ARG A 36 -26.26 6.48 -2.70
CA ARG A 36 -26.39 7.64 -1.84
C ARG A 36 -26.77 7.22 -0.43
N ASP A 37 -26.10 7.81 0.55
CA ASP A 37 -26.46 7.65 1.95
C ASP A 37 -27.87 8.23 2.21
N LEU A 38 -28.62 7.52 3.03
CA LEU A 38 -29.90 7.96 3.55
C LEU A 38 -29.78 8.50 4.98
N PHE A 39 -28.55 8.66 5.48
CA PHE A 39 -28.25 9.15 6.82
C PHE A 39 -27.19 10.26 6.76
N ALA A 40 -27.15 11.08 7.80
CA ALA A 40 -26.10 12.07 7.97
C ALA A 40 -24.80 11.35 8.35
N THR A 41 -23.81 11.40 7.47
CA THR A 41 -22.52 10.73 7.67
C THR A 41 -21.71 11.41 8.76
N GLU A 42 -21.29 10.66 9.77
CA GLU A 42 -20.38 11.13 10.81
C GLU A 42 -18.92 10.97 10.41
N ARG A 43 -18.61 9.87 9.74
CA ARG A 43 -17.26 9.53 9.30
C ARG A 43 -17.26 8.94 7.89
N TYR A 44 -16.17 9.16 7.19
CA TYR A 44 -15.93 8.52 5.90
C TYR A 44 -14.51 7.96 5.81
N LEU A 45 -14.33 7.01 4.92
CA LEU A 45 -13.04 6.44 4.57
C LEU A 45 -12.98 6.15 3.07
N ILE A 46 -11.87 6.50 2.46
CA ILE A 46 -11.40 5.98 1.18
C ILE A 46 -10.12 5.23 1.51
N PRO A 47 -10.09 3.89 1.45
CA PRO A 47 -8.99 3.07 1.96
C PRO A 47 -7.63 3.48 1.41
N CYS A 48 -6.64 3.67 2.28
CA CYS A 48 -5.29 4.17 1.99
C CYS A 48 -5.19 5.61 1.47
N VAL A 49 -6.30 6.29 1.20
CA VAL A 49 -6.28 7.61 0.56
C VAL A 49 -6.73 8.72 1.51
N SER A 50 -7.90 8.59 2.10
CA SER A 50 -8.47 9.66 2.91
C SER A 50 -9.46 9.13 3.95
N PHE A 51 -9.49 9.78 5.11
CA PHE A 51 -10.45 9.48 6.16
C PHE A 51 -10.84 10.76 6.91
N SER A 52 -11.99 10.71 7.58
CA SER A 52 -12.45 11.82 8.41
C SER A 52 -11.40 12.21 9.45
N GLY A 53 -11.15 13.51 9.55
CA GLY A 53 -10.17 14.03 10.52
C GLY A 53 -8.72 14.01 10.06
N ASN A 54 -8.43 13.64 8.81
CA ASN A 54 -7.12 13.85 8.23
C ASN A 54 -6.70 15.31 8.38
N VAL A 55 -5.53 15.51 8.98
CA VAL A 55 -4.92 16.83 9.03
C VAL A 55 -4.36 17.17 7.65
N ARG A 56 -4.88 18.22 7.05
CA ARG A 56 -4.42 18.69 5.75
C ARG A 56 -3.04 19.30 5.86
N SER A 57 -2.05 18.78 5.16
CA SER A 57 -0.77 19.44 5.04
C SER A 57 -0.75 20.34 3.79
N LYS A 58 -1.05 21.62 4.00
CA LYS A 58 -0.79 22.71 3.03
C LYS A 58 -1.29 22.49 1.59
N GLY A 59 -2.40 21.81 1.41
CA GLY A 59 -3.08 21.71 0.11
C GLY A 59 -2.43 20.77 -0.90
N LYS A 60 -1.54 19.89 -0.48
CA LYS A 60 -0.90 18.89 -1.35
C LYS A 60 -1.60 17.53 -1.32
N GLU A 61 -2.26 17.18 -0.23
CA GLU A 61 -2.95 15.91 -0.12
C GLU A 61 -4.32 15.94 -0.78
N PRO A 62 -4.77 14.79 -1.28
CA PRO A 62 -6.13 14.65 -1.75
C PRO A 62 -7.12 14.87 -0.61
N HIS A 63 -8.15 15.65 -0.91
CA HIS A 63 -9.31 15.76 -0.04
C HIS A 63 -10.28 14.67 -0.46
N GLY A 64 -10.61 13.74 0.41
CA GLY A 64 -11.50 12.63 0.08
C GLY A 64 -12.91 13.04 -0.38
N LEU A 65 -13.34 14.27 -0.08
CA LEU A 65 -14.62 14.80 -0.48
C LEU A 65 -14.47 15.84 -1.58
N CYS A 66 -15.48 15.92 -2.47
CA CYS A 66 -15.46 16.84 -3.60
C CYS A 66 -15.76 18.30 -3.23
N ASP A 67 -16.20 18.58 -2.03
CA ASP A 67 -16.47 19.92 -1.50
C ASP A 67 -15.22 20.65 -0.96
N GLY A 68 -14.04 20.16 -1.33
CA GLY A 68 -12.78 20.80 -0.98
C GLY A 68 -12.67 22.23 -1.51
N GLU A 69 -11.70 22.99 -1.02
CA GLU A 69 -11.49 24.44 -1.26
C GLU A 69 -11.56 24.90 -2.73
N SER A 70 -11.47 23.97 -3.69
CA SER A 70 -11.50 24.27 -5.12
C SER A 70 -12.83 23.93 -5.81
N GLY A 71 -13.82 23.38 -5.10
CA GLY A 71 -15.06 22.88 -5.70
C GLY A 71 -14.86 21.74 -6.72
N LYS A 72 -13.69 21.12 -6.74
CA LYS A 72 -13.34 20.04 -7.67
C LYS A 72 -13.54 18.69 -7.03
N THR A 73 -14.16 17.77 -7.75
CA THR A 73 -14.28 16.37 -7.33
C THR A 73 -12.91 15.71 -7.33
N TRP A 74 -12.54 15.11 -6.21
CA TRP A 74 -11.41 14.21 -6.13
C TRP A 74 -11.85 12.82 -6.53
N ILE A 75 -11.19 12.26 -7.54
CA ILE A 75 -11.44 10.92 -8.07
C ILE A 75 -10.13 10.15 -8.00
N PHE A 76 -10.19 8.97 -7.38
CA PHE A 76 -9.03 8.11 -7.12
C PHE A 76 -9.15 6.84 -7.94
N ALA A 77 -8.05 6.46 -8.61
CA ALA A 77 -7.98 5.23 -9.37
C ALA A 77 -7.91 4.00 -8.44
N TYR A 78 -8.44 2.87 -8.91
CA TYR A 78 -8.53 1.61 -8.19
C TYR A 78 -7.20 1.12 -7.59
N ASP A 79 -6.07 1.41 -8.24
CA ASP A 79 -4.72 0.99 -7.83
C ASP A 79 -4.10 1.90 -6.75
N ARG A 80 -4.82 2.94 -6.30
CA ARG A 80 -4.44 3.82 -5.19
C ARG A 80 -5.00 3.36 -3.85
N GLU A 81 -5.85 2.36 -3.86
CA GLU A 81 -6.63 1.92 -2.73
C GLU A 81 -6.35 0.47 -2.37
N SER A 82 -6.47 0.13 -1.08
CA SER A 82 -6.33 -1.25 -0.63
C SER A 82 -7.55 -2.12 -0.93
N ILE A 83 -8.68 -1.52 -1.23
CA ILE A 83 -9.91 -2.16 -1.71
C ILE A 83 -10.30 -1.39 -2.99
N PRO A 84 -10.34 -2.05 -4.16
CA PRO A 84 -10.51 -1.36 -5.43
C PRO A 84 -11.75 -0.47 -5.47
N SER A 85 -11.54 0.82 -5.78
CA SER A 85 -12.58 1.83 -5.94
C SER A 85 -13.58 1.88 -4.79
N CYS A 86 -13.07 1.75 -3.56
CA CYS A 86 -13.88 1.67 -2.35
C CYS A 86 -14.10 3.02 -1.71
N THR A 87 -15.33 3.30 -1.40
CA THR A 87 -15.72 4.40 -0.51
C THR A 87 -16.60 3.87 0.61
N LEU A 88 -16.35 4.32 1.83
CA LEU A 88 -17.09 3.91 3.02
C LEU A 88 -17.54 5.13 3.80
N THR A 89 -18.77 5.08 4.30
CA THR A 89 -19.35 6.04 5.24
C THR A 89 -19.93 5.32 6.45
N GLU A 90 -19.86 5.94 7.61
CA GLU A 90 -20.39 5.35 8.84
C GLU A 90 -20.97 6.37 9.82
N THR A 91 -21.88 5.88 10.65
CA THR A 91 -22.36 6.47 11.90
C THR A 91 -22.09 5.50 13.04
N ALA A 92 -22.55 5.81 14.25
CA ALA A 92 -22.48 4.88 15.37
C ALA A 92 -23.19 3.52 15.08
N ASP A 93 -24.28 3.55 14.30
CA ASP A 93 -25.19 2.42 14.11
C ASP A 93 -25.27 1.90 12.66
N ALA A 94 -24.69 2.60 11.71
CA ALA A 94 -24.76 2.24 10.29
C ALA A 94 -23.42 2.39 9.59
N VAL A 95 -23.18 1.50 8.63
CA VAL A 95 -22.07 1.59 7.69
C VAL A 95 -22.58 1.31 6.28
N CYS A 96 -22.14 2.12 5.33
CA CYS A 96 -22.39 1.94 3.90
C CYS A 96 -21.06 1.95 3.15
N ALA A 97 -20.90 1.04 2.20
CA ALA A 97 -19.76 1.04 1.31
C ALA A 97 -20.15 0.67 -0.11
N LEU A 98 -19.48 1.30 -1.07
CA LEU A 98 -19.55 0.96 -2.49
C LEU A 98 -18.14 0.66 -2.96
N PHE A 99 -17.90 -0.49 -3.60
CA PHE A 99 -16.59 -0.89 -4.09
C PHE A 99 -16.70 -1.75 -5.36
N ALA A 100 -15.61 -1.81 -6.13
CA ALA A 100 -15.53 -2.64 -7.32
C ALA A 100 -14.86 -3.99 -7.00
N SER A 101 -14.96 -4.95 -7.91
CA SER A 101 -14.13 -6.14 -7.91
C SER A 101 -12.73 -5.80 -8.41
N ASP A 102 -11.75 -6.66 -8.09
CA ASP A 102 -10.45 -6.59 -8.74
C ASP A 102 -10.62 -6.68 -10.26
N ALA A 103 -9.83 -5.88 -10.95
CA ALA A 103 -9.74 -5.95 -12.38
C ALA A 103 -9.01 -7.24 -12.77
N ASP A 104 -9.71 -8.20 -13.31
CA ASP A 104 -9.07 -9.20 -14.16
C ASP A 104 -8.69 -8.58 -15.52
N ALA A 105 -7.91 -9.27 -16.33
CA ALA A 105 -7.36 -8.73 -17.57
C ALA A 105 -8.43 -8.26 -18.58
N ASP A 106 -9.67 -8.71 -18.42
CA ASP A 106 -10.79 -8.45 -19.32
C ASP A 106 -11.81 -7.46 -18.72
N SER A 107 -11.64 -7.05 -17.45
CA SER A 107 -12.57 -6.15 -16.78
C SER A 107 -12.18 -4.68 -16.96
N LEU A 108 -13.20 -3.82 -16.97
CA LEU A 108 -12.97 -2.39 -16.94
C LEU A 108 -12.50 -1.96 -15.57
N VAL A 109 -11.28 -1.49 -15.48
CA VAL A 109 -10.76 -0.88 -14.25
C VAL A 109 -11.48 0.42 -13.95
N SER A 110 -11.64 0.73 -12.68
CA SER A 110 -12.51 1.77 -12.18
C SER A 110 -11.80 2.82 -11.30
N SER A 111 -12.55 3.79 -10.86
CA SER A 111 -12.12 4.81 -9.90
C SER A 111 -13.26 5.13 -8.96
N CYS A 112 -12.98 5.69 -7.81
CA CYS A 112 -14.00 6.11 -6.88
C CYS A 112 -13.96 7.60 -6.52
N ALA A 113 -15.07 8.08 -5.97
CA ALA A 113 -15.16 9.38 -5.30
C ALA A 113 -16.28 9.38 -4.26
N LEU A 114 -16.11 10.19 -3.22
CA LEU A 114 -17.19 10.62 -2.34
C LEU A 114 -17.61 12.06 -2.68
N VAL A 115 -18.89 12.28 -2.83
CA VAL A 115 -19.46 13.57 -3.23
C VAL A 115 -20.52 13.99 -2.22
N ARG A 116 -20.41 15.21 -1.69
CA ARG A 116 -21.44 15.75 -0.81
C ARG A 116 -22.61 16.31 -1.63
N GLY A 117 -23.80 15.84 -1.35
CA GLY A 117 -25.02 16.37 -1.92
C GLY A 117 -25.42 17.70 -1.29
N ALA A 118 -26.33 18.42 -1.92
CA ALA A 118 -26.87 19.68 -1.41
C ALA A 118 -27.63 19.53 -0.07
N ASP A 119 -28.13 18.34 0.23
CA ASP A 119 -28.78 17.96 1.48
C ASP A 119 -27.78 17.53 2.60
N GLY A 120 -26.47 17.58 2.30
CA GLY A 120 -25.40 17.18 3.23
C GLY A 120 -25.11 15.69 3.29
N CYS A 121 -25.93 14.82 2.67
CA CYS A 121 -25.66 13.40 2.56
C CYS A 121 -24.52 13.13 1.57
N LEU A 122 -23.78 12.06 1.79
CA LEU A 122 -22.71 11.66 0.87
C LEU A 122 -23.26 10.72 -0.21
N ALA A 123 -22.68 10.84 -1.39
CA ALA A 123 -22.88 9.93 -2.50
C ALA A 123 -21.55 9.23 -2.81
N HIS A 124 -21.60 7.92 -2.82
CA HIS A 124 -20.52 7.05 -3.25
C HIS A 124 -20.58 6.93 -4.76
N ARG A 125 -19.45 7.10 -5.44
CA ARG A 125 -19.39 6.98 -6.90
C ARG A 125 -18.29 6.05 -7.33
N ILE A 126 -18.59 5.20 -8.32
CA ILE A 126 -17.61 4.45 -9.10
C ILE A 126 -17.67 4.96 -10.55
N TYR A 127 -16.52 5.25 -11.12
CA TYR A 127 -16.36 5.72 -12.50
C TYR A 127 -15.79 4.58 -13.36
N TYR A 128 -16.37 4.37 -14.52
CA TYR A 128 -15.89 3.45 -15.54
C TYR A 128 -15.70 4.18 -16.87
N PRO A 129 -14.57 4.02 -17.57
CA PRO A 129 -13.33 3.41 -17.11
C PRO A 129 -12.56 4.33 -16.13
N VAL A 130 -11.41 3.84 -15.69
CA VAL A 130 -10.54 4.54 -14.73
C VAL A 130 -10.28 6.00 -15.11
N THR A 131 -10.37 6.88 -14.14
CA THR A 131 -10.07 8.31 -14.29
C THR A 131 -9.56 8.87 -12.97
N GLU A 132 -8.71 9.89 -13.02
CA GLU A 132 -8.25 10.62 -11.85
C GLU A 132 -8.53 12.11 -12.01
N ALA A 133 -8.91 12.77 -10.94
CA ALA A 133 -9.15 14.21 -10.92
C ALA A 133 -8.97 14.77 -9.51
N PRO A 134 -8.62 16.04 -9.36
CA PRO A 134 -8.23 17.02 -10.39
C PRO A 134 -6.82 16.77 -10.94
N ARG A 135 -6.06 15.89 -10.31
CA ARG A 135 -4.70 15.50 -10.68
C ARG A 135 -4.43 14.05 -10.31
N SER A 136 -3.37 13.47 -10.86
CA SER A 136 -2.89 12.16 -10.41
C SER A 136 -2.42 12.22 -8.96
N TYR A 137 -2.52 11.09 -8.27
CA TYR A 137 -1.81 10.84 -7.03
C TYR A 137 -0.31 10.75 -7.34
N THR A 138 0.51 11.47 -6.58
CA THR A 138 1.95 11.53 -6.85
C THR A 138 2.75 10.81 -5.79
N ASP A 139 3.78 10.11 -6.21
CA ASP A 139 4.84 9.64 -5.33
C ASP A 139 5.99 10.65 -5.34
N HIS A 140 6.42 11.09 -4.16
CA HIS A 140 7.57 11.98 -3.97
C HIS A 140 7.59 13.23 -4.87
N ASP A 141 6.45 13.91 -5.02
CA ASP A 141 6.31 15.11 -5.84
C ASP A 141 6.50 14.89 -7.36
N VAL A 142 6.64 13.65 -7.83
CA VAL A 142 6.66 13.33 -9.25
C VAL A 142 5.23 13.19 -9.75
N LEU A 143 4.78 14.13 -10.59
CA LEU A 143 3.49 14.05 -11.25
C LEU A 143 3.56 12.95 -12.32
N THR A 144 2.86 11.85 -12.06
CA THR A 144 2.60 10.85 -13.10
C THR A 144 1.44 11.33 -13.99
N ALA A 145 1.37 10.84 -15.22
CA ALA A 145 0.20 11.08 -16.05
C ALA A 145 -1.04 10.52 -15.36
N ARG A 146 -2.06 11.36 -15.21
CA ARG A 146 -3.33 10.91 -14.63
C ARG A 146 -4.06 9.99 -15.60
N TYR A 147 -4.84 9.07 -15.05
CA TYR A 147 -5.79 8.31 -15.85
C TYR A 147 -6.90 9.24 -16.35
N ASP A 148 -7.14 9.21 -17.65
CA ASP A 148 -8.25 9.92 -18.29
C ASP A 148 -8.77 9.11 -19.48
N THR A 149 -9.41 7.99 -19.19
CA THR A 149 -9.86 7.02 -20.17
C THR A 149 -11.35 7.15 -20.43
N TYR A 150 -11.78 6.67 -21.60
CA TYR A 150 -13.15 6.76 -22.09
C TYR A 150 -13.58 5.44 -22.73
N ILE A 151 -14.85 5.09 -22.60
CA ILE A 151 -15.47 3.99 -23.36
C ILE A 151 -16.16 4.59 -24.57
N THR A 152 -15.96 3.96 -25.72
CA THR A 152 -16.73 4.23 -26.93
C THR A 152 -17.60 3.01 -27.23
N LEU A 153 -18.90 3.21 -27.31
CA LEU A 153 -19.87 2.18 -27.71
C LEU A 153 -20.45 2.52 -29.06
N GLY A 154 -20.27 1.65 -30.03
CA GLY A 154 -21.01 1.66 -31.28
C GLY A 154 -22.52 1.46 -31.06
N VAL A 155 -23.30 1.59 -32.10
CA VAL A 155 -24.76 1.31 -32.06
C VAL A 155 -24.97 -0.16 -31.68
N ASP A 156 -25.86 -0.40 -30.75
CA ASP A 156 -26.18 -1.71 -30.18
C ASP A 156 -25.05 -2.41 -29.39
N GLU A 157 -23.89 -1.80 -29.28
CA GLU A 157 -22.83 -2.31 -28.41
C GLU A 157 -23.17 -2.12 -26.93
N SER A 158 -22.63 -3.00 -26.11
CA SER A 158 -22.84 -2.99 -24.67
C SER A 158 -21.57 -3.40 -23.93
N PHE A 159 -21.49 -2.98 -22.67
CA PHE A 159 -20.55 -3.52 -21.69
C PHE A 159 -21.28 -3.81 -20.38
N THR A 160 -20.66 -4.63 -19.55
CA THR A 160 -21.17 -4.98 -18.21
C THR A 160 -20.10 -4.69 -17.20
N VAL A 161 -20.49 -4.10 -16.07
CA VAL A 161 -19.63 -3.87 -14.91
C VAL A 161 -20.21 -4.57 -13.69
N GLU A 162 -19.33 -5.00 -12.79
CA GLU A 162 -19.71 -5.59 -11.51
C GLU A 162 -19.19 -4.72 -10.38
N PHE A 163 -20.02 -4.47 -9.40
CA PHE A 163 -19.69 -3.73 -8.21
C PHE A 163 -20.48 -4.27 -7.01
N TYR A 164 -20.05 -3.89 -5.83
CA TYR A 164 -20.63 -4.34 -4.58
C TYR A 164 -21.13 -3.18 -3.76
N LEU A 165 -22.28 -3.36 -3.15
CA LEU A 165 -22.86 -2.45 -2.17
C LEU A 165 -22.95 -3.19 -0.84
N PHE A 166 -22.40 -2.59 0.20
CA PHE A 166 -22.53 -3.07 1.57
C PHE A 166 -23.30 -2.07 2.41
N VAL A 167 -24.30 -2.56 3.15
CA VAL A 167 -25.04 -1.78 4.15
C VAL A 167 -25.19 -2.64 5.39
N GLY A 168 -24.70 -2.15 6.52
CA GLY A 168 -24.70 -2.94 7.77
C GLY A 168 -24.55 -2.10 9.01
N THR A 169 -24.31 -2.76 10.11
CA THR A 169 -23.98 -2.16 11.41
C THR A 169 -22.52 -2.42 11.72
N PRO A 170 -21.72 -1.40 12.10
CA PRO A 170 -20.31 -1.61 12.44
C PRO A 170 -20.19 -2.50 13.68
N LYS A 171 -19.26 -3.47 13.69
CA LYS A 171 -18.97 -4.32 14.86
C LYS A 171 -18.56 -3.49 16.09
N TRP A 172 -17.80 -2.43 15.82
CA TRP A 172 -17.37 -1.47 16.82
C TRP A 172 -17.53 -0.07 16.26
N GLN A 173 -17.93 0.85 17.10
CA GLN A 173 -18.02 2.26 16.72
C GLN A 173 -16.71 2.75 16.10
N ASN A 174 -16.79 3.40 14.95
CA ASN A 174 -15.66 3.90 14.17
C ASN A 174 -14.79 2.83 13.48
N TYR A 175 -15.26 1.59 13.39
CA TYR A 175 -14.57 0.48 12.73
C TYR A 175 -15.42 -0.20 11.66
N GLY A 176 -16.22 0.56 10.93
CA GLY A 176 -17.00 0.05 9.80
C GLY A 176 -16.15 -0.65 8.75
N THR A 177 -14.88 -0.21 8.58
CA THR A 177 -13.92 -0.87 7.70
C THR A 177 -13.65 -2.32 8.10
N ALA A 178 -13.50 -2.62 9.39
CA ALA A 178 -13.27 -4.00 9.85
C ALA A 178 -14.49 -4.89 9.51
N THR A 179 -15.70 -4.33 9.68
CA THR A 179 -16.94 -5.04 9.30
C THR A 179 -17.01 -5.31 7.81
N LEU A 180 -16.60 -4.34 6.97
CA LEU A 180 -16.53 -4.51 5.53
C LEU A 180 -15.50 -5.56 5.12
N LEU A 181 -14.29 -5.54 5.71
CA LEU A 181 -13.21 -6.47 5.39
C LEU A 181 -13.61 -7.93 5.66
N ASP A 182 -14.33 -8.20 6.75
CA ASP A 182 -14.85 -9.54 7.01
C ASP A 182 -15.77 -10.02 5.87
N ARG A 183 -16.57 -9.13 5.28
CA ARG A 183 -17.46 -9.46 4.17
C ARG A 183 -16.72 -9.59 2.83
N ILE A 184 -15.68 -8.81 2.63
CA ILE A 184 -14.82 -8.93 1.45
C ILE A 184 -14.10 -10.27 1.45
N GLU A 185 -13.63 -10.75 2.60
CA GLU A 185 -12.98 -12.07 2.72
C GLU A 185 -13.94 -13.21 2.35
N ASP A 186 -15.23 -13.07 2.63
CA ASP A 186 -16.25 -14.07 2.27
C ASP A 186 -16.43 -14.20 0.74
N ILE A 187 -16.29 -13.11 -0.01
CA ILE A 187 -16.49 -13.08 -1.48
C ILE A 187 -15.19 -13.21 -2.27
N PHE A 188 -14.09 -12.75 -1.70
CA PHE A 188 -12.73 -12.83 -2.27
C PHE A 188 -11.81 -13.56 -1.29
N PRO A 189 -11.99 -14.88 -1.12
CA PRO A 189 -11.17 -15.63 -0.20
C PRO A 189 -9.69 -15.52 -0.61
N PHE A 190 -8.85 -15.06 0.32
CA PHE A 190 -7.42 -15.01 0.09
C PHE A 190 -6.90 -16.43 -0.14
N THR A 191 -6.47 -16.74 -1.34
CA THR A 191 -5.73 -17.95 -1.59
C THR A 191 -4.37 -17.83 -0.91
N ARG A 192 -4.15 -18.67 0.09
CA ARG A 192 -2.87 -18.75 0.82
C ARG A 192 -1.86 -19.64 0.12
N GLU A 193 -1.99 -19.83 -1.17
CA GLU A 193 -0.99 -20.57 -1.92
C GLU A 193 0.29 -19.74 -1.98
N PRO A 194 1.39 -20.22 -1.42
CA PRO A 194 2.65 -19.50 -1.50
C PRO A 194 3.09 -19.39 -2.97
N VAL A 195 3.47 -18.19 -3.38
CA VAL A 195 3.96 -17.91 -4.74
C VAL A 195 5.20 -18.76 -5.07
N MET A 196 5.96 -19.13 -4.04
CA MET A 196 7.10 -20.03 -4.13
C MET A 196 7.26 -20.78 -2.81
N ASP A 197 7.96 -21.90 -2.83
CA ASP A 197 8.28 -22.61 -1.60
C ASP A 197 9.22 -21.78 -0.68
N THR A 198 9.12 -22.00 0.62
CA THR A 198 9.85 -21.22 1.64
C THR A 198 11.36 -21.26 1.44
N ARG A 199 11.91 -22.38 0.96
CA ARG A 199 13.34 -22.51 0.71
C ARG A 199 13.77 -21.65 -0.47
N ALA A 200 13.02 -21.67 -1.57
CA ALA A 200 13.29 -20.79 -2.71
C ALA A 200 13.15 -19.31 -2.34
N ALA A 201 12.20 -18.96 -1.49
CA ALA A 201 12.05 -17.61 -0.96
C ALA A 201 13.28 -17.18 -0.15
N TRP A 202 13.78 -18.05 0.73
CA TRP A 202 14.99 -17.80 1.50
C TRP A 202 16.21 -17.64 0.59
N ASP A 203 16.46 -18.57 -0.31
CA ASP A 203 17.61 -18.54 -1.21
C ASP A 203 17.60 -17.29 -2.11
N ASN A 204 16.43 -16.83 -2.53
CA ASN A 204 16.28 -15.57 -3.27
C ASN A 204 16.57 -14.35 -2.38
N SER A 205 16.18 -14.38 -1.12
CA SER A 205 16.48 -13.30 -0.16
C SER A 205 17.97 -13.19 0.11
N VAL A 206 18.67 -14.32 0.27
CA VAL A 206 20.14 -14.37 0.40
C VAL A 206 20.83 -13.81 -0.85
N LYS A 207 20.40 -14.22 -2.05
CA LYS A 207 20.93 -13.66 -3.31
C LYS A 207 20.74 -12.15 -3.39
N GLN A 208 19.58 -11.67 -2.98
CA GLN A 208 19.25 -10.25 -2.92
C GLN A 208 20.14 -9.50 -1.93
N SER A 209 20.32 -10.05 -0.74
CA SER A 209 21.20 -9.49 0.29
C SER A 209 22.65 -9.38 -0.20
N ASN A 210 23.15 -10.41 -0.86
CA ASN A 210 24.49 -10.41 -1.44
C ASN A 210 24.72 -9.32 -2.49
N ILE A 211 23.70 -8.92 -3.24
CA ILE A 211 23.78 -7.77 -4.17
C ILE A 211 23.96 -6.45 -3.40
N LEU A 212 23.38 -6.34 -2.21
CA LEU A 212 23.47 -5.14 -1.38
C LEU A 212 24.75 -5.07 -0.56
N MET A 213 25.42 -6.20 -0.38
CA MET A 213 26.65 -6.29 0.42
C MET A 213 27.82 -5.57 -0.26
N THR A 214 28.51 -4.73 0.47
CA THR A 214 29.73 -4.03 0.02
C THR A 214 30.78 -4.03 1.09
N GLU A 215 32.02 -3.91 0.69
CA GLU A 215 33.13 -3.78 1.62
C GLU A 215 33.60 -2.32 1.75
N VAL A 216 33.65 -1.82 2.97
CA VAL A 216 34.13 -0.47 3.29
C VAL A 216 35.10 -0.52 4.47
N GLY A 217 36.38 -0.18 4.22
CA GLY A 217 37.39 -0.17 5.25
C GLY A 217 37.57 -1.55 5.91
N GLY A 218 37.56 -2.60 5.12
CA GLY A 218 37.74 -3.99 5.57
C GLY A 218 36.54 -4.60 6.30
N VAL A 219 35.36 -3.95 6.24
CA VAL A 219 34.12 -4.45 6.85
C VAL A 219 33.04 -4.57 5.80
N LYS A 220 32.35 -5.68 5.77
CA LYS A 220 31.16 -5.86 4.93
C LYS A 220 29.95 -5.21 5.56
N MET A 221 29.25 -4.40 4.77
CA MET A 221 28.05 -3.69 5.17
C MET A 221 27.02 -3.75 4.06
N PHE A 222 25.75 -3.56 4.40
CA PHE A 222 24.64 -3.61 3.44
C PHE A 222 24.22 -2.20 3.06
N ARG A 223 24.23 -1.92 1.76
CA ARG A 223 23.78 -0.63 1.21
C ARG A 223 22.30 -0.44 1.40
N ASN A 224 21.92 0.82 1.50
CA ASN A 224 20.52 1.20 1.48
C ASN A 224 19.93 1.02 0.06
N ALA A 225 18.71 0.55 0.03
CA ALA A 225 17.71 0.57 -1.03
C ALA A 225 18.13 0.13 -2.45
N MET A 226 17.34 -0.75 -2.96
CA MET A 226 17.15 -0.90 -4.40
C MET A 226 16.17 0.15 -4.91
N ARG A 227 16.54 0.89 -5.93
CA ARG A 227 15.57 1.58 -6.77
C ARG A 227 15.15 0.66 -7.90
N ASN A 228 13.86 0.54 -8.10
CA ASN A 228 13.33 0.11 -9.39
C ASN A 228 13.53 1.25 -10.38
N ASP A 229 14.67 1.24 -11.05
CA ASP A 229 14.86 2.07 -12.23
C ASP A 229 14.32 1.27 -13.42
N PRO A 230 13.30 1.74 -14.11
CA PRO A 230 12.73 1.06 -15.26
C PRO A 230 13.75 0.80 -16.39
N ASN A 231 14.84 1.56 -16.42
CA ASN A 231 15.91 1.40 -17.40
C ASN A 231 17.00 0.43 -16.96
N SER A 232 17.11 0.15 -15.67
CA SER A 232 18.20 -0.66 -15.08
C SER A 232 17.72 -1.95 -14.39
N ARG A 233 16.47 -2.29 -14.49
CA ARG A 233 15.86 -3.54 -14.00
C ARG A 233 16.21 -3.90 -12.55
N GLY A 234 16.17 -2.94 -11.67
CA GLY A 234 16.30 -3.19 -10.23
C GLY A 234 17.72 -3.19 -9.71
N ILE A 235 18.57 -2.32 -10.20
CA ILE A 235 19.93 -2.16 -9.71
C ILE A 235 19.98 -1.35 -8.41
N CYS A 236 20.86 -1.75 -7.52
CA CYS A 236 21.21 -1.00 -6.33
C CYS A 236 21.68 0.40 -6.68
N MET A 237 21.11 1.38 -5.99
CA MET A 237 21.72 2.69 -6.01
C MET A 237 23.12 2.63 -5.42
N PRO A 238 24.11 3.29 -6.04
CA PRO A 238 25.48 3.32 -5.53
C PRO A 238 25.61 4.32 -4.36
N TYR A 239 24.67 4.28 -3.41
CA TYR A 239 24.81 5.08 -2.21
C TYR A 239 25.71 4.35 -1.22
N GLU A 240 26.82 4.95 -0.91
CA GLU A 240 27.69 4.53 0.17
C GLU A 240 27.17 5.02 1.53
N VAL A 241 25.84 5.05 1.67
CA VAL A 241 25.11 5.38 2.89
C VAL A 241 24.41 4.13 3.36
N TYR A 242 24.64 3.78 4.61
CA TYR A 242 24.09 2.60 5.27
C TYR A 242 23.05 3.03 6.29
N GLU A 243 21.92 2.36 6.34
CA GLU A 243 20.84 2.62 7.29
C GLU A 243 20.76 1.50 8.31
N ALA A 244 20.71 1.87 9.61
CA ALA A 244 20.76 0.89 10.69
C ALA A 244 19.50 0.00 10.73
N GLY A 245 18.34 0.60 10.72
CA GLY A 245 17.10 -0.11 11.00
C GLY A 245 15.88 0.26 10.16
N TRP A 246 15.95 1.28 9.32
CA TRP A 246 14.79 1.65 8.50
C TRP A 246 14.44 0.52 7.54
N SER A 247 13.18 0.08 7.60
CA SER A 247 12.72 -1.11 6.86
C SER A 247 13.58 -2.36 7.08
N GLY A 248 14.30 -2.42 8.20
CA GLY A 248 15.14 -3.57 8.59
C GLY A 248 16.37 -3.77 7.71
N GLN A 249 16.94 -2.72 7.16
CA GLN A 249 17.92 -2.89 6.08
C GLN A 249 19.27 -3.46 6.53
N ALA A 250 20.20 -2.66 7.04
CA ALA A 250 21.56 -3.15 7.22
C ALA A 250 21.69 -4.21 8.32
N LEU A 251 21.11 -3.98 9.50
CA LEU A 251 21.23 -4.92 10.62
C LEU A 251 20.38 -6.18 10.41
N LYS A 252 19.21 -6.06 9.83
CA LYS A 252 18.37 -7.22 9.51
C LYS A 252 19.03 -8.12 8.45
N GLN A 253 19.64 -7.53 7.44
CA GLN A 253 20.39 -8.28 6.44
C GLN A 253 21.62 -8.95 7.04
N ALA A 254 22.35 -8.26 7.91
CA ALA A 254 23.49 -8.87 8.63
C ALA A 254 23.02 -10.07 9.47
N ARG A 255 21.90 -9.97 10.18
CA ARG A 255 21.32 -11.09 10.92
C ARG A 255 20.87 -12.22 10.00
N MET A 256 20.23 -11.92 8.89
CA MET A 256 19.81 -12.93 7.91
C MET A 256 21.01 -13.72 7.37
N GLU A 257 22.09 -13.03 6.97
CA GLU A 257 23.33 -13.68 6.51
C GLU A 257 24.05 -14.43 7.65
N LEU A 258 23.93 -13.95 8.89
CA LEU A 258 24.42 -14.69 10.06
C LEU A 258 23.67 -16.03 10.24
N ILE A 259 22.34 -16.02 10.10
CA ILE A 259 21.54 -17.26 10.12
C ILE A 259 21.95 -18.17 8.97
N GLU A 260 22.16 -17.65 7.77
CA GLU A 260 22.63 -18.40 6.61
C GLU A 260 23.99 -19.05 6.86
N SER A 261 24.92 -18.33 7.52
CA SER A 261 26.21 -18.85 7.86
C SER A 261 26.14 -20.06 8.81
N PHE A 262 25.23 -20.05 9.77
CA PHE A 262 24.98 -21.22 10.63
C PHE A 262 24.35 -22.37 9.85
N ARG A 263 23.42 -22.07 8.97
CA ARG A 263 22.74 -23.06 8.13
C ARG A 263 23.68 -23.79 7.17
N THR A 264 24.65 -23.06 6.60
CA THR A 264 25.60 -23.59 5.61
C THR A 264 26.90 -24.07 6.23
N GLY A 265 27.18 -23.68 7.46
CA GLY A 265 28.48 -23.89 8.09
C GLY A 265 29.60 -22.95 7.60
N ASP A 266 29.23 -21.87 6.91
CA ASP A 266 30.17 -20.88 6.38
C ASP A 266 30.71 -19.97 7.49
N THR A 267 31.89 -20.30 7.99
CA THR A 267 32.55 -19.53 9.06
C THR A 267 33.08 -18.19 8.58
N ALA A 268 33.48 -18.06 7.32
CA ALA A 268 33.96 -16.80 6.78
C ALA A 268 32.81 -15.77 6.68
N LEU A 269 31.64 -16.20 6.19
CA LEU A 269 30.44 -15.36 6.19
C LEU A 269 30.03 -14.96 7.62
N ARG A 270 30.14 -15.89 8.58
CA ARG A 270 29.87 -15.61 9.99
C ARG A 270 30.76 -14.50 10.54
N ASP A 271 32.06 -14.59 10.32
CA ASP A 271 33.05 -13.61 10.78
C ASP A 271 32.80 -12.24 10.12
N ASP A 272 32.46 -12.22 8.84
CA ASP A 272 32.05 -11.00 8.11
C ASP A 272 30.80 -10.34 8.75
N MET A 273 29.81 -11.12 9.12
CA MET A 273 28.58 -10.59 9.73
C MET A 273 28.80 -10.11 11.16
N ILE A 274 29.65 -10.81 11.93
CA ILE A 274 30.08 -10.32 13.26
C ILE A 274 30.79 -8.97 13.10
N GLY A 275 31.72 -8.85 12.17
CA GLY A 275 32.41 -7.60 11.88
C GLY A 275 31.47 -6.47 11.47
N SER A 276 30.42 -6.78 10.70
CA SER A 276 29.36 -5.82 10.34
C SER A 276 28.59 -5.32 11.58
N LEU A 277 28.15 -6.23 12.44
CA LEU A 277 27.44 -5.90 13.68
C LEU A 277 28.30 -5.09 14.64
N GLU A 278 29.57 -5.46 14.81
CA GLU A 278 30.54 -4.73 15.62
C GLU A 278 30.79 -3.32 15.08
N ALA A 279 30.88 -3.16 13.76
CA ALA A 279 31.01 -1.84 13.14
C ALA A 279 29.81 -0.93 13.40
N TRP A 280 28.63 -1.50 13.42
CA TRP A 280 27.41 -0.77 13.81
C TRP A 280 27.44 -0.44 15.31
N ALA A 281 27.79 -1.38 16.18
CA ALA A 281 27.93 -1.12 17.61
C ALA A 281 28.94 -0.01 17.89
N ALA A 282 30.08 -0.02 17.21
CA ALA A 282 31.11 1.02 17.31
C ALA A 282 30.67 2.38 16.70
N SER A 283 29.65 2.40 15.88
CA SER A 283 29.15 3.62 15.26
C SER A 283 28.29 4.47 16.20
N GLN A 284 27.89 3.97 17.37
CA GLN A 284 27.05 4.70 18.32
C GLN A 284 27.61 6.07 18.68
N PHE A 285 26.70 7.00 18.96
CA PHE A 285 27.03 8.28 19.58
C PHE A 285 27.33 8.10 21.08
N ALA A 286 27.93 9.11 21.71
CA ALA A 286 28.26 9.06 23.13
C ALA A 286 27.03 8.84 24.05
N ASN A 287 25.83 9.15 23.58
CA ASN A 287 24.56 8.89 24.29
C ASN A 287 23.99 7.49 24.06
N GLY A 288 24.71 6.61 23.32
CA GLY A 288 24.32 5.24 23.04
C GLY A 288 23.36 5.04 21.85
N LEU A 289 22.91 6.12 21.20
CA LEU A 289 22.05 6.01 20.02
C LEU A 289 22.86 5.60 18.78
N PHE A 290 22.28 4.77 17.95
CA PHE A 290 22.82 4.48 16.63
C PHE A 290 22.61 5.65 15.68
N PRO A 291 23.55 5.89 14.72
CA PRO A 291 23.21 6.73 13.60
C PRO A 291 22.11 6.05 12.76
N THR A 292 21.08 6.80 12.38
CA THR A 292 20.09 6.27 11.43
C THR A 292 20.70 6.02 10.07
N ASN A 293 21.58 6.94 9.65
CA ASN A 293 22.35 6.84 8.42
C ASN A 293 23.85 7.01 8.73
N TYR A 294 24.68 6.14 8.17
CA TYR A 294 26.12 6.16 8.34
C TYR A 294 26.82 6.10 6.99
N ALA A 295 27.45 7.20 6.60
CA ALA A 295 28.36 7.27 5.45
C ALA A 295 29.77 6.92 5.94
N ARG A 296 30.08 5.63 6.07
CA ARG A 296 31.31 5.13 6.69
C ARG A 296 32.58 5.63 5.99
N HIS A 297 32.58 5.67 4.67
CA HIS A 297 33.71 6.17 3.86
C HIS A 297 34.09 7.61 4.17
N LEU A 298 33.13 8.42 4.63
CA LEU A 298 33.33 9.81 5.05
C LEU A 298 33.39 9.97 6.57
N ASN A 299 33.23 8.88 7.31
CA ASN A 299 33.04 8.87 8.77
C ASN A 299 31.94 9.87 9.22
N LYS A 300 30.88 10.03 8.40
CA LYS A 300 29.75 10.89 8.70
C LYS A 300 28.58 10.11 9.24
N LYS A 301 28.13 10.51 10.41
CA LYS A 301 26.99 9.92 11.12
C LYS A 301 25.83 10.91 11.10
N TYR A 302 24.67 10.44 10.70
CA TYR A 302 23.45 11.26 10.66
C TYR A 302 22.45 10.69 11.65
N ILE A 303 21.83 11.57 12.42
CA ILE A 303 20.76 11.21 13.34
C ILE A 303 19.45 11.78 12.80
N ALA A 304 18.44 10.94 12.70
CA ALA A 304 17.06 11.38 12.57
C ALA A 304 16.31 10.95 13.83
N CYS A 305 15.34 11.71 14.26
CA CYS A 305 14.44 11.33 15.35
C CYS A 305 13.41 10.33 14.81
N ASP A 306 13.84 9.10 14.65
CA ASP A 306 13.05 8.01 14.07
C ASP A 306 13.04 6.81 15.02
N VAL A 307 11.97 6.74 15.82
CA VAL A 307 11.77 5.68 16.81
C VAL A 307 11.68 4.29 16.16
N CYS A 308 11.11 4.21 14.96
CA CYS A 308 10.99 2.96 14.23
C CYS A 308 12.37 2.41 13.86
N ASN A 309 13.25 3.28 13.31
CA ASN A 309 14.62 2.93 12.95
C ASN A 309 15.41 2.44 14.15
N TYR A 310 15.31 3.14 15.29
CA TYR A 310 16.00 2.72 16.53
C TYR A 310 15.44 1.42 17.09
N GLY A 311 14.13 1.26 17.11
CA GLY A 311 13.50 0.04 17.60
C GLY A 311 13.96 -1.18 16.81
N TRP A 312 13.97 -1.08 15.49
CA TRP A 312 14.50 -2.15 14.63
C TRP A 312 15.99 -2.42 14.87
N ALA A 313 16.82 -1.37 14.94
CA ALA A 313 18.24 -1.54 15.17
C ALA A 313 18.55 -2.29 16.47
N VAL A 314 17.87 -1.92 17.56
CA VAL A 314 18.04 -2.58 18.87
C VAL A 314 17.57 -4.02 18.83
N SER A 315 16.41 -4.30 18.21
CA SER A 315 15.86 -5.65 18.08
C SER A 315 16.81 -6.57 17.30
N GLU A 316 17.28 -6.12 16.13
CA GLU A 316 18.17 -6.94 15.29
C GLU A 316 19.52 -7.20 15.96
N MET A 317 20.06 -6.24 16.71
CA MET A 317 21.29 -6.44 17.48
C MET A 317 21.08 -7.44 18.63
N ALA A 318 19.96 -7.34 19.36
CA ALA A 318 19.66 -8.25 20.46
C ALA A 318 19.45 -9.69 19.96
N GLU A 319 18.70 -9.86 18.86
CA GLU A 319 18.46 -11.16 18.26
C GLU A 319 19.74 -11.78 17.66
N SER A 320 20.62 -10.94 17.07
CA SER A 320 21.92 -11.40 16.59
C SER A 320 22.82 -11.87 17.74
N TYR A 321 22.82 -11.13 18.86
CA TYR A 321 23.54 -11.52 20.06
C TYR A 321 23.00 -12.86 20.64
N ALA A 322 21.69 -13.02 20.73
CA ALA A 322 21.08 -14.26 21.18
C ALA A 322 21.49 -15.46 20.30
N LEU A 323 21.49 -15.27 18.98
CA LEU A 323 21.94 -16.29 18.03
C LEU A 323 23.40 -16.67 18.22
N LEU A 324 24.30 -15.70 18.41
CA LEU A 324 25.72 -15.92 18.61
C LEU A 324 26.04 -16.55 19.97
N SER A 325 25.32 -16.21 21.02
CA SER A 325 25.51 -16.74 22.36
C SER A 325 24.91 -18.15 22.56
N GLY A 326 24.16 -18.66 21.57
CA GLY A 326 23.43 -19.92 21.69
C GLY A 326 22.26 -19.86 22.66
N SER A 327 21.88 -18.65 23.11
CA SER A 327 20.68 -18.47 23.91
C SER A 327 19.48 -18.41 22.95
N THR A 328 18.66 -19.46 22.95
CA THR A 328 17.33 -19.35 22.35
C THR A 328 16.53 -18.38 23.19
N ALA A 329 16.05 -17.30 22.57
CA ALA A 329 15.02 -16.49 23.19
C ALA A 329 13.75 -17.38 23.31
N GLU A 330 13.41 -17.79 24.54
CA GLU A 330 12.12 -18.36 24.88
C GLU A 330 11.06 -17.25 24.89
#